data_0e4cfd2771f87e71baf6301c5cd90b63
#
_entry.id   0e4cfd2771f87e71baf6301c5cd90b63
#
_cell.length_a   1.000
_cell.length_b   1.000
_cell.length_c   1.000
_cell.angle_alpha   90.00
_cell.angle_beta   90.00
_cell.angle_gamma   90.00
#
_symmetry.space_group_name_H-M   'P 1'
#
loop_
_entity.id
_entity.type
_entity.pdbx_description
1 polymer ?
#
loop_
_entity_poly.entity_id
_entity_poly.type
_entity_poly.pdbx_seq_one_letter_code
_entity_poly.pdbx_strand_id
1 'polypeptide(L)'
;QPQDLTGVVLLCNAGVSQSGREVNFLHLPTVSSSEDVASYVAPLAELQTNGARVYIGLIHALHGKDGASEQMKAISSHIPDFGIAAPCGFGRGPGKMSSQKGLATPNAYMEGIINDHITAVKMLMKVRNR
;
A
#
# COMPACT_ATOMS: atom_id res chain seq x y z
N GLN A 1 1.59 -11.39 11.68
CA GLN A 1 1.11 -10.12 11.13
C GLN A 1 0.23 -9.43 12.16
N PRO A 2 0.23 -8.09 12.25
CA PRO A 2 -0.73 -7.39 13.10
C PRO A 2 -2.16 -7.67 12.59
N GLN A 3 -3.12 -7.64 13.51
CA GLN A 3 -4.52 -7.91 13.19
C GLN A 3 -5.13 -6.81 12.30
N ASP A 4 -4.63 -5.56 12.44
CA ASP A 4 -5.07 -4.40 11.68
C ASP A 4 -3.98 -3.30 11.66
N LEU A 5 -4.29 -2.14 11.10
CA LEU A 5 -3.40 -0.98 11.03
C LEU A 5 -3.38 -0.09 12.28
N THR A 6 -4.05 -0.45 13.38
CA THR A 6 -4.14 0.41 14.58
C THR A 6 -2.77 0.87 15.07
N GLY A 7 -1.83 -0.05 15.26
CA GLY A 7 -0.49 0.29 15.74
C GLY A 7 0.28 1.21 14.78
N VAL A 8 0.10 1.01 13.48
CA VAL A 8 0.75 1.85 12.44
C VAL A 8 0.15 3.25 12.44
N VAL A 9 -1.17 3.38 12.54
CA VAL A 9 -1.87 4.67 12.59
C VAL A 9 -1.47 5.46 13.83
N LEU A 10 -1.44 4.82 15.00
CA LEU A 10 -0.98 5.46 16.24
C LEU A 10 0.46 5.96 16.13
N LEU A 11 1.36 5.17 15.55
CA LEU A 11 2.75 5.57 15.33
C LEU A 11 2.86 6.76 14.37
N CYS A 12 2.11 6.74 13.26
CA CYS A 12 2.07 7.84 12.30
C CYS A 12 1.54 9.12 12.94
N ASN A 13 0.43 9.05 13.67
CA ASN A 13 -0.17 10.19 14.36
C ASN A 13 0.81 10.80 15.38
N ALA A 14 1.48 9.97 16.17
CA ALA A 14 2.53 10.43 17.09
C ALA A 14 3.70 11.06 16.34
N GLY A 15 4.18 10.45 15.27
CA GLY A 15 5.27 10.98 14.45
C GLY A 15 4.95 12.33 13.85
N VAL A 16 3.76 12.50 13.28
CA VAL A 16 3.32 13.77 12.69
C VAL A 16 3.14 14.86 13.75
N SER A 17 2.58 14.53 14.92
CA SER A 17 2.30 15.52 15.97
C SER A 17 3.55 15.91 16.76
N GLN A 18 4.53 15.03 16.92
CA GLN A 18 5.67 15.21 17.83
C GLN A 18 7.01 15.45 17.12
N SER A 19 7.06 15.35 15.79
CA SER A 19 8.32 15.50 15.03
C SER A 19 8.96 16.90 15.16
N GLY A 20 8.17 17.92 15.46
CA GLY A 20 8.61 19.31 15.44
C GLY A 20 9.02 19.81 14.04
N ARG A 21 8.76 19.03 13.01
CA ARG A 21 9.08 19.31 11.61
C ARG A 21 7.90 18.96 10.72
N GLU A 22 7.83 19.58 9.56
CA GLU A 22 6.88 19.21 8.52
C GLU A 22 7.15 17.78 8.04
N VAL A 23 6.10 16.95 8.03
CA VAL A 23 6.14 15.60 7.47
C VAL A 23 5.56 15.67 6.07
N ASN A 24 6.40 15.42 5.06
CA ASN A 24 5.98 15.55 3.66
C ASN A 24 5.11 14.38 3.20
N PHE A 25 5.39 13.17 3.68
CA PHE A 25 4.60 12.00 3.33
C PHE A 25 4.64 10.91 4.42
N LEU A 26 3.62 10.07 4.39
CA LEU A 26 3.50 8.83 5.16
C LEU A 26 3.42 7.66 4.18
N HIS A 27 4.21 6.64 4.39
CA HIS A 27 4.13 5.39 3.62
C HIS A 27 3.65 4.27 4.55
N LEU A 28 2.48 3.74 4.27
CA LEU A 28 1.79 2.76 5.09
C LEU A 28 1.74 1.40 4.38
N PRO A 29 2.02 0.30 5.08
CA PRO A 29 1.85 -1.04 4.52
C PRO A 29 0.39 -1.43 4.42
N THR A 30 0.09 -2.46 3.61
CA THR A 30 -1.18 -3.19 3.63
C THR A 30 -0.93 -4.69 3.78
N VAL A 31 -2.02 -5.45 3.89
CA VAL A 31 -1.93 -6.91 3.91
C VAL A 31 -1.53 -7.47 2.56
N SER A 32 -0.86 -8.62 2.61
CA SER A 32 -0.49 -9.38 1.42
C SER A 32 -1.57 -10.38 0.98
N SER A 33 -2.66 -10.55 1.74
CA SER A 33 -3.77 -11.45 1.42
C SER A 33 -5.08 -10.68 1.37
N SER A 34 -6.04 -11.16 0.58
CA SER A 34 -7.37 -10.56 0.41
C SER A 34 -8.33 -10.85 1.58
N GLU A 35 -7.92 -11.65 2.57
CA GLU A 35 -8.75 -11.95 3.72
C GLU A 35 -8.97 -10.71 4.58
N ASP A 36 -10.21 -10.24 4.60
CA ASP A 36 -10.72 -9.14 5.41
C ASP A 36 -9.93 -7.81 5.32
N VAL A 37 -9.65 -7.38 4.10
CA VAL A 37 -8.98 -6.10 3.83
C VAL A 37 -9.73 -4.93 4.48
N ALA A 38 -11.05 -4.96 4.49
CA ALA A 38 -11.87 -3.87 5.03
C ALA A 38 -11.62 -3.64 6.52
N SER A 39 -11.65 -4.71 7.32
CA SER A 39 -11.34 -4.63 8.77
C SER A 39 -9.88 -4.23 8.99
N TYR A 40 -8.95 -4.75 8.19
CA TYR A 40 -7.54 -4.44 8.34
C TYR A 40 -7.24 -2.95 8.14
N VAL A 41 -7.87 -2.29 7.18
CA VAL A 41 -7.64 -0.88 6.87
C VAL A 41 -8.56 0.09 7.62
N ALA A 42 -9.56 -0.40 8.34
CA ALA A 42 -10.52 0.43 9.08
C ALA A 42 -9.87 1.49 9.99
N PRO A 43 -8.75 1.22 10.69
CA PRO A 43 -8.06 2.23 11.50
C PRO A 43 -7.56 3.45 10.73
N LEU A 44 -7.48 3.39 9.39
CA LEU A 44 -7.12 4.56 8.57
C LEU A 44 -8.10 5.73 8.73
N ALA A 45 -9.32 5.49 9.20
CA ALA A 45 -10.28 6.54 9.55
C ALA A 45 -9.76 7.51 10.64
N GLU A 46 -8.85 7.03 11.49
CA GLU A 46 -8.24 7.79 12.59
C GLU A 46 -6.87 8.42 12.21
N LEU A 47 -6.44 8.28 10.96
CA LEU A 47 -5.14 8.79 10.53
C LEU A 47 -5.13 10.32 10.45
N GLN A 48 -4.21 10.93 11.18
CA GLN A 48 -3.96 12.37 11.18
C GLN A 48 -2.74 12.66 10.29
N THR A 49 -2.98 13.24 9.12
CA THR A 49 -1.90 13.51 8.16
C THR A 49 -1.21 14.85 8.38
N ASN A 50 -1.91 15.84 8.95
CA ASN A 50 -1.43 17.23 9.10
C ASN A 50 -0.82 17.80 7.80
N GLY A 51 -1.41 17.47 6.65
CA GLY A 51 -0.94 17.90 5.34
C GLY A 51 0.05 16.96 4.65
N ALA A 52 0.54 15.92 5.33
CA ALA A 52 1.38 14.90 4.71
C ALA A 52 0.62 14.11 3.65
N ARG A 53 1.27 13.81 2.54
CA ARG A 53 0.73 12.90 1.52
C ARG A 53 0.78 11.46 2.01
N VAL A 54 -0.27 10.71 1.76
CA VAL A 54 -0.32 9.29 2.11
C VAL A 54 0.01 8.44 0.90
N TYR A 55 0.95 7.51 1.05
CA TYR A 55 1.26 6.47 0.07
C TYR A 55 1.00 5.10 0.70
N ILE A 56 0.29 4.26 -0.02
CA ILE A 56 -0.09 2.94 0.46
C ILE A 56 0.67 1.87 -0.32
N GLY A 57 1.37 1.02 0.41
CA GLY A 57 2.15 -0.09 -0.13
C GLY A 57 1.27 -1.27 -0.52
N LEU A 58 0.38 -1.09 -1.50
CA LEU A 58 -0.61 -2.09 -1.89
C LEU A 58 -0.20 -2.96 -3.08
N ILE A 59 0.94 -2.67 -3.72
CA ILE A 59 1.41 -3.48 -4.84
C ILE A 59 2.23 -4.65 -4.33
N HIS A 60 1.61 -5.80 -4.33
CA HIS A 60 2.24 -7.08 -4.04
C HIS A 60 2.29 -7.89 -5.32
N ALA A 61 3.48 -8.27 -5.79
CA ALA A 61 3.68 -9.00 -7.04
C ALA A 61 2.86 -10.31 -7.18
N LEU A 62 2.36 -10.82 -6.05
CA LEU A 62 1.58 -12.07 -6.01
C LEU A 62 0.07 -11.87 -6.11
N HIS A 63 -0.42 -10.65 -5.93
CA HIS A 63 -1.86 -10.36 -5.91
C HIS A 63 -2.37 -9.74 -7.21
N GLY A 64 -1.45 -9.28 -8.06
CA GLY A 64 -1.81 -8.66 -9.32
C GLY A 64 -2.83 -7.51 -9.17
N LYS A 65 -3.50 -7.22 -10.27
CA LYS A 65 -4.45 -6.12 -10.35
C LYS A 65 -5.74 -6.31 -9.54
N ASP A 66 -6.19 -7.55 -9.34
CA ASP A 66 -7.48 -7.83 -8.69
C ASP A 66 -7.39 -7.59 -7.17
N GLY A 67 -6.34 -8.07 -6.53
CA GLY A 67 -6.07 -7.78 -5.12
C GLY A 67 -5.83 -6.28 -4.86
N ALA A 68 -5.14 -5.59 -5.76
CA ALA A 68 -4.96 -4.15 -5.68
C ALA A 68 -6.29 -3.37 -5.77
N SER A 69 -7.23 -3.84 -6.61
CA SER A 69 -8.55 -3.21 -6.76
C SER A 69 -9.38 -3.27 -5.49
N GLU A 70 -9.43 -4.42 -4.83
CA GLU A 70 -10.15 -4.59 -3.56
C GLU A 70 -9.56 -3.71 -2.46
N GLN A 71 -8.23 -3.71 -2.34
CA GLN A 71 -7.54 -2.86 -1.37
C GLN A 71 -7.79 -1.38 -1.63
N MET A 72 -7.71 -0.93 -2.88
CA MET A 72 -8.00 0.46 -3.24
C MET A 72 -9.42 0.89 -2.85
N LYS A 73 -10.43 0.04 -3.08
CA LYS A 73 -11.81 0.33 -2.68
C LYS A 73 -11.94 0.48 -1.18
N ALA A 74 -11.38 -0.45 -0.41
CA ALA A 74 -11.43 -0.41 1.04
C ALA A 74 -10.71 0.84 1.60
N ILE A 75 -9.53 1.19 1.07
CA ILE A 75 -8.75 2.34 1.51
C ILE A 75 -9.46 3.66 1.13
N SER A 76 -10.02 3.74 -0.08
CA SER A 76 -10.70 4.95 -0.57
C SER A 76 -11.89 5.37 0.29
N SER A 77 -12.50 4.44 1.03
CA SER A 77 -13.59 4.77 1.97
C SER A 77 -13.11 5.55 3.20
N HIS A 78 -11.82 5.48 3.52
CA HIS A 78 -11.21 6.16 4.68
C HIS A 78 -10.31 7.32 4.26
N ILE A 79 -9.54 7.14 3.19
CA ILE A 79 -8.61 8.13 2.65
C ILE A 79 -8.90 8.33 1.16
N PRO A 80 -9.59 9.41 0.77
CA PRO A 80 -9.99 9.62 -0.62
C PRO A 80 -8.82 9.97 -1.55
N ASP A 81 -7.73 10.52 -1.00
CA ASP A 81 -6.54 10.90 -1.76
C ASP A 81 -5.28 10.23 -1.22
N PHE A 82 -4.80 9.22 -1.91
CA PHE A 82 -3.55 8.53 -1.59
C PHE A 82 -2.78 8.15 -2.85
N GLY A 83 -1.48 8.02 -2.70
CA GLY A 83 -0.59 7.47 -3.72
C GLY A 83 -0.40 5.96 -3.55
N ILE A 84 0.18 5.34 -4.56
CA ILE A 84 0.45 3.91 -4.60
C ILE A 84 1.96 3.67 -4.47
N ALA A 85 2.33 2.66 -3.71
CA ALA A 85 3.71 2.24 -3.53
C ALA A 85 3.83 0.72 -3.42
N ALA A 86 5.04 0.20 -3.55
CA ALA A 86 5.35 -1.17 -3.15
C ALA A 86 5.49 -1.26 -1.62
N PRO A 87 5.09 -2.37 -0.97
CA PRO A 87 5.03 -2.49 0.49
C PRO A 87 6.35 -2.22 1.22
N CYS A 88 7.46 -2.64 0.67
CA CYS A 88 8.81 -2.43 1.22
C CYS A 88 9.75 -1.85 0.17
N GLY A 89 9.21 -1.05 -0.75
CA GLY A 89 9.92 -0.68 -1.96
C GLY A 89 10.36 -1.93 -2.72
N PHE A 90 11.49 -1.85 -3.37
CA PHE A 90 12.09 -2.98 -4.10
C PHE A 90 13.14 -3.74 -3.28
N GLY A 91 13.23 -3.47 -1.97
CA GLY A 91 14.29 -3.99 -1.11
C GLY A 91 14.20 -5.48 -0.77
N ARG A 92 13.06 -6.12 -1.03
CA ARG A 92 12.93 -7.58 -0.92
C ARG A 92 13.20 -8.20 -2.28
N GLY A 93 14.48 -8.35 -2.61
CA GLY A 93 14.92 -8.95 -3.86
C GLY A 93 14.48 -10.41 -4.03
N PRO A 94 14.59 -10.93 -5.25
CA PRO A 94 14.06 -12.23 -5.66
C PRO A 94 14.69 -13.45 -4.97
N GLY A 95 15.75 -13.28 -4.19
CA GLY A 95 16.46 -14.41 -3.56
C GLY A 95 15.62 -15.25 -2.57
N LYS A 96 14.58 -14.66 -1.96
CA LYS A 96 13.60 -15.42 -1.13
C LYS A 96 12.28 -15.69 -1.84
N MET A 97 12.06 -15.06 -2.99
CA MET A 97 10.85 -15.21 -3.80
C MET A 97 11.03 -16.19 -4.96
N SER A 98 12.25 -16.61 -5.24
CA SER A 98 12.56 -17.62 -6.26
C SER A 98 11.94 -19.00 -5.98
N SER A 99 11.49 -19.24 -4.73
CA SER A 99 10.70 -20.41 -4.36
C SER A 99 9.22 -20.27 -4.66
N GLN A 100 8.74 -19.09 -5.04
CA GLN A 100 7.34 -18.88 -5.40
C GLN A 100 7.17 -19.15 -6.90
N LYS A 101 6.38 -20.18 -7.18
CA LYS A 101 6.05 -20.64 -8.54
C LYS A 101 5.63 -19.46 -9.43
N GLY A 102 6.39 -19.19 -10.47
CA GLY A 102 6.02 -18.30 -11.56
C GLY A 102 6.93 -17.09 -11.83
N LEU A 103 7.92 -16.80 -10.97
CA LEU A 103 8.85 -15.69 -11.19
C LEU A 103 10.23 -16.24 -11.56
N ALA A 104 10.43 -16.50 -12.85
CA ALA A 104 11.60 -17.23 -13.37
C ALA A 104 12.93 -16.45 -13.28
N THR A 105 12.90 -15.10 -13.18
CA THR A 105 14.11 -14.28 -13.14
C THR A 105 13.89 -12.98 -12.34
N PRO A 106 14.99 -12.35 -11.82
CA PRO A 106 14.91 -11.03 -11.19
C PRO A 106 14.25 -9.96 -12.07
N ASN A 107 14.52 -9.97 -13.37
CA ASN A 107 13.97 -9.01 -14.31
C ASN A 107 12.45 -9.19 -14.47
N ALA A 108 11.96 -10.42 -14.59
CA ALA A 108 10.54 -10.72 -14.68
C ALA A 108 9.79 -10.26 -13.42
N TYR A 109 10.41 -10.39 -12.25
CA TYR A 109 9.85 -9.88 -11.00
C TYR A 109 9.71 -8.35 -11.01
N MET A 110 10.76 -7.64 -11.42
CA MET A 110 10.75 -6.18 -11.49
C MET A 110 9.75 -5.67 -12.53
N GLU A 111 9.72 -6.29 -13.70
CA GLU A 111 8.74 -5.98 -14.76
C GLU A 111 7.31 -6.19 -14.27
N GLY A 112 7.05 -7.27 -13.54
CA GLY A 112 5.76 -7.55 -12.93
C GLY A 112 5.33 -6.44 -11.97
N ILE A 113 6.19 -6.04 -11.03
CA ILE A 113 5.91 -4.96 -10.09
C ILE A 113 5.66 -3.63 -10.80
N ILE A 114 6.47 -3.29 -11.80
CA ILE A 114 6.30 -2.05 -12.57
C ILE A 114 4.96 -2.06 -13.31
N ASN A 115 4.60 -3.15 -13.95
CA ASN A 115 3.33 -3.29 -14.66
C ASN A 115 2.12 -3.22 -13.71
N ASP A 116 2.23 -3.82 -12.53
CA ASP A 116 1.19 -3.74 -11.49
C ASP A 116 1.02 -2.30 -11.00
N HIS A 117 2.12 -1.55 -10.79
CA HIS A 117 2.05 -0.13 -10.46
C HIS A 117 1.35 0.69 -11.55
N ILE A 118 1.74 0.53 -12.81
CA ILE A 118 1.12 1.24 -13.93
C ILE A 118 -0.38 0.94 -13.99
N THR A 119 -0.76 -0.32 -13.81
CA THR A 119 -2.15 -0.75 -13.82
C THR A 119 -2.92 -0.15 -12.66
N ALA A 120 -2.38 -0.22 -11.45
CA ALA A 120 -3.02 0.30 -10.24
C ALA A 120 -3.19 1.83 -10.30
N VAL A 121 -2.20 2.57 -10.81
CA VAL A 121 -2.31 4.02 -11.01
C VAL A 121 -3.45 4.35 -11.98
N LYS A 122 -3.55 3.65 -13.11
CA LYS A 122 -4.64 3.84 -14.07
C LYS A 122 -6.01 3.55 -13.45
N MET A 123 -6.11 2.54 -12.59
CA MET A 123 -7.34 2.22 -11.87
C MET A 123 -7.72 3.32 -10.86
N LEU A 124 -6.75 3.80 -10.09
CA LEU A 124 -6.96 4.88 -9.11
C LEU A 124 -7.43 6.17 -9.80
N MET A 125 -6.83 6.53 -10.93
CA MET A 125 -7.24 7.70 -11.72
C MET A 125 -8.68 7.59 -12.21
N LYS A 126 -9.13 6.39 -12.59
CA LYS A 126 -10.54 6.16 -13.00
C LYS A 126 -11.50 6.31 -11.83
N VAL A 127 -11.12 5.93 -10.62
CA VAL A 127 -11.95 6.09 -9.42
C VAL A 127 -12.11 7.56 -9.05
N ARG A 128 -11.04 8.36 -9.18
CA ARG A 128 -11.05 9.80 -8.87
C ARG A 128 -11.85 10.65 -9.87
N ASN A 129 -11.97 10.19 -11.08
CA ASN A 129 -12.70 10.92 -12.15
C ASN A 129 -14.20 10.56 -12.22
N ARG A 130 -14.70 9.81 -11.25
CA ARG A 130 -16.11 9.48 -11.07
C ARG A 130 -16.74 10.29 -9.96
#